data_92792058f44ff6271d5a75bb0e51c692
#
_entry.id   92792058f44ff6271d5a75bb0e51c692
#
_cell.length_a   1.000
_cell.length_b   1.000
_cell.length_c   1.000
_cell.angle_alpha   90.00
_cell.angle_beta   90.00
_cell.angle_gamma   90.00
#
_symmetry.space_group_name_H-M   'P 1'
#
loop_
_entity.id
_entity.type
_entity.pdbx_description
1 polymer ?
#
loop_
_entity_poly.entity_id
_entity_poly.type
_entity_poly.pdbx_seq_one_letter_code
_entity_poly.pdbx_strand_id
1 'polypeptide(L)'
;MFLKNVLTSEWRLPLAIAGLVLGLIICFGITGAISNWFFDPIKQLSKAMERVADGDFSVRLQTKSRLKEIREVYSGFNMMTHELGSIEIIQGDFVSNVSHEFKTPINAVEGYAMLLQDCDNLDDEEKKYVDGIIVSTQRLSTLIGSILLLSKIENRSIPTDQTEFSLDEQIRCSIVGMENLWEKKDIEIDADLESIRYYGNERLMIHVWDNLLSNAIKFSPPGNTIIIRLKNEMEKIVFTVEDHGDGISEEAKKHIFEKFYQADSSHKQEGNGLGLALVSRILMLEDGEIFAENIEGGCRFTVKLKRKRA
;
A
#
# COMPACT_ATOMS: atom_id res chain seq x y z
N MET A 1 -89.50 -11.87 6.26
CA MET A 1 -88.53 -11.41 7.25
C MET A 1 -87.51 -12.49 7.63
N PHE A 2 -87.80 -13.77 7.65
CA PHE A 2 -86.96 -14.92 8.01
C PHE A 2 -85.82 -15.17 6.99
N LEU A 3 -86.08 -15.08 5.69
CA LEU A 3 -85.06 -15.31 4.60
C LEU A 3 -83.95 -14.26 4.56
N LYS A 4 -84.19 -13.08 5.04
CA LYS A 4 -83.16 -12.01 5.09
C LYS A 4 -82.14 -12.25 6.20
N ASN A 5 -82.55 -12.94 7.28
CA ASN A 5 -81.63 -13.24 8.42
C ASN A 5 -80.78 -14.50 8.22
N VAL A 6 -81.32 -15.50 7.48
CA VAL A 6 -80.61 -16.74 7.18
C VAL A 6 -79.50 -16.51 6.15
N LEU A 7 -79.77 -15.74 5.10
CA LEU A 7 -78.80 -15.34 4.08
C LEU A 7 -77.68 -14.46 4.65
N THR A 8 -77.93 -13.72 5.72
CA THR A 8 -76.88 -12.84 6.35
C THR A 8 -75.94 -13.55 7.30
N SER A 9 -76.31 -14.72 7.82
CA SER A 9 -75.49 -15.46 8.78
C SER A 9 -74.47 -16.39 8.12
N GLU A 10 -74.87 -17.09 7.06
CA GLU A 10 -73.98 -18.02 6.37
C GLU A 10 -72.85 -17.30 5.55
N TRP A 11 -73.08 -16.09 5.08
CA TRP A 11 -72.08 -15.36 4.29
C TRP A 11 -71.15 -14.47 5.11
N ARG A 12 -71.38 -14.28 6.41
CA ARG A 12 -70.57 -13.40 7.26
C ARG A 12 -69.15 -13.95 7.45
N LEU A 13 -69.01 -15.27 7.67
CA LEU A 13 -67.71 -15.89 7.86
C LEU A 13 -66.86 -15.92 6.58
N PRO A 14 -67.37 -16.35 5.42
CA PRO A 14 -66.59 -16.30 4.17
C PRO A 14 -66.27 -14.88 3.71
N LEU A 15 -67.16 -13.89 3.92
CA LEU A 15 -66.86 -12.47 3.64
C LEU A 15 -65.76 -11.91 4.56
N ALA A 16 -65.77 -12.27 5.83
CA ALA A 16 -64.71 -11.90 6.77
C ALA A 16 -63.34 -12.54 6.40
N ILE A 17 -63.32 -13.79 6.00
CA ILE A 17 -62.13 -14.50 5.50
C ILE A 17 -61.65 -13.87 4.20
N ALA A 18 -62.52 -13.58 3.25
CA ALA A 18 -62.17 -12.90 2.00
C ALA A 18 -61.58 -11.51 2.23
N GLY A 19 -62.16 -10.75 3.19
CA GLY A 19 -61.60 -9.45 3.60
C GLY A 19 -60.21 -9.55 4.23
N LEU A 20 -59.97 -10.55 5.06
CA LEU A 20 -58.65 -10.81 5.65
C LEU A 20 -57.64 -11.21 4.58
N VAL A 21 -57.98 -12.09 3.66
CA VAL A 21 -57.10 -12.50 2.56
C VAL A 21 -56.79 -11.31 1.64
N LEU A 22 -57.79 -10.49 1.30
CA LEU A 22 -57.58 -9.29 0.52
C LEU A 22 -56.70 -8.28 1.24
N GLY A 23 -56.89 -8.10 2.55
CA GLY A 23 -56.00 -7.24 3.39
C GLY A 23 -54.55 -7.71 3.40
N LEU A 24 -54.30 -9.02 3.51
CA LEU A 24 -52.98 -9.62 3.45
C LEU A 24 -52.30 -9.41 2.08
N ILE A 25 -53.07 -9.59 0.98
CA ILE A 25 -52.57 -9.35 -0.39
C ILE A 25 -52.18 -7.89 -0.58
N ILE A 26 -53.03 -6.96 -0.12
CA ILE A 26 -52.72 -5.52 -0.20
C ILE A 26 -51.52 -5.18 0.66
N CYS A 27 -51.45 -5.69 1.88
CA CYS A 27 -50.30 -5.48 2.78
C CYS A 27 -49.00 -6.00 2.16
N PHE A 28 -49.03 -7.22 1.59
CA PHE A 28 -47.87 -7.79 0.90
C PHE A 28 -47.46 -6.98 -0.34
N GLY A 29 -48.43 -6.51 -1.14
CA GLY A 29 -48.19 -5.66 -2.28
C GLY A 29 -47.56 -4.29 -1.89
N ILE A 30 -48.06 -3.67 -0.83
CA ILE A 30 -47.54 -2.40 -0.30
C ILE A 30 -46.11 -2.62 0.24
N THR A 31 -45.88 -3.68 0.99
CA THR A 31 -44.53 -3.99 1.53
C THR A 31 -43.51 -4.25 0.42
N GLY A 32 -43.89 -5.01 -0.61
CA GLY A 32 -43.07 -5.22 -1.80
C GLY A 32 -42.78 -3.95 -2.57
N ALA A 33 -43.80 -3.08 -2.73
CA ALA A 33 -43.61 -1.79 -3.39
C ALA A 33 -42.66 -0.87 -2.61
N ILE A 34 -42.79 -0.80 -1.28
CA ILE A 34 -41.89 -0.01 -0.42
C ILE A 34 -40.47 -0.59 -0.47
N SER A 35 -40.30 -1.92 -0.45
CA SER A 35 -39.02 -2.58 -0.54
C SER A 35 -38.29 -2.19 -1.83
N ASN A 36 -38.92 -2.36 -2.96
CA ASN A 36 -38.31 -2.09 -4.26
C ASN A 36 -38.12 -0.56 -4.55
N TRP A 37 -38.99 0.25 -3.99
CA TRP A 37 -38.99 1.69 -4.27
C TRP A 37 -38.03 2.48 -3.38
N PHE A 38 -37.86 2.05 -2.15
CA PHE A 38 -37.13 2.81 -1.14
C PHE A 38 -35.84 2.08 -0.66
N PHE A 39 -35.93 0.80 -0.31
CA PHE A 39 -34.80 0.09 0.26
C PHE A 39 -33.78 -0.37 -0.78
N ASP A 40 -34.17 -0.81 -1.96
CA ASP A 40 -33.24 -1.26 -2.99
C ASP A 40 -32.29 -0.15 -3.48
N PRO A 41 -32.76 1.10 -3.74
CA PRO A 41 -31.86 2.20 -4.04
C PRO A 41 -30.85 2.51 -2.93
N ILE A 42 -31.26 2.43 -1.66
CA ILE A 42 -30.37 2.67 -0.53
C ILE A 42 -29.31 1.58 -0.43
N LYS A 43 -29.65 0.31 -0.64
CA LYS A 43 -28.69 -0.80 -0.68
C LYS A 43 -27.70 -0.65 -1.82
N GLN A 44 -28.15 -0.23 -2.99
CA GLN A 44 -27.27 0.05 -4.14
C GLN A 44 -26.30 1.18 -3.83
N LEU A 45 -26.77 2.26 -3.20
CA LEU A 45 -25.93 3.36 -2.76
C LEU A 45 -24.87 2.90 -1.74
N SER A 46 -25.28 2.11 -0.72
CA SER A 46 -24.36 1.58 0.28
C SER A 46 -23.24 0.74 -0.35
N LYS A 47 -23.59 -0.20 -1.25
CA LYS A 47 -22.58 -1.01 -1.97
C LYS A 47 -21.68 -0.16 -2.88
N ALA A 48 -22.22 0.86 -3.50
CA ALA A 48 -21.45 1.78 -4.32
C ALA A 48 -20.48 2.62 -3.47
N MET A 49 -20.90 3.04 -2.27
CA MET A 49 -20.02 3.73 -1.31
C MET A 49 -18.88 2.84 -0.81
N GLU A 50 -19.14 1.55 -0.55
CA GLU A 50 -18.11 0.57 -0.20
C GLU A 50 -17.06 0.46 -1.31
N ARG A 51 -17.48 0.33 -2.57
CA ARG A 51 -16.55 0.30 -3.72
C ARG A 51 -15.73 1.57 -3.84
N VAL A 52 -16.35 2.73 -3.62
CA VAL A 52 -15.63 4.03 -3.63
C VAL A 52 -14.65 4.10 -2.47
N ALA A 53 -14.99 3.61 -1.29
CA ALA A 53 -14.07 3.52 -0.15
C ALA A 53 -12.87 2.59 -0.46
N ASP A 54 -13.09 1.55 -1.28
CA ASP A 54 -12.03 0.68 -1.80
C ASP A 54 -11.23 1.29 -2.97
N GLY A 55 -11.53 2.55 -3.36
CA GLY A 55 -10.84 3.30 -4.42
C GLY A 55 -11.36 3.06 -5.83
N ASP A 56 -12.52 2.46 -6.02
CA ASP A 56 -13.15 2.33 -7.32
C ASP A 56 -14.03 3.54 -7.62
N PHE A 57 -13.46 4.59 -8.18
CA PHE A 57 -14.16 5.80 -8.58
C PHE A 57 -14.88 5.68 -9.94
N SER A 58 -14.79 4.52 -10.59
CA SER A 58 -15.50 4.28 -11.86
C SER A 58 -16.99 3.99 -11.67
N VAL A 59 -17.40 3.70 -10.43
CA VAL A 59 -18.79 3.37 -10.07
C VAL A 59 -19.71 4.49 -10.45
N ARG A 60 -20.81 4.15 -11.16
CA ARG A 60 -21.88 5.06 -11.49
C ARG A 60 -23.23 4.44 -11.15
N LEU A 61 -24.04 5.16 -10.40
CA LEU A 61 -25.40 4.76 -10.05
C LEU A 61 -26.38 5.27 -11.10
N GLN A 62 -27.22 4.37 -11.59
CA GLN A 62 -28.32 4.70 -12.49
C GLN A 62 -29.63 4.31 -11.84
N THR A 63 -30.63 5.17 -11.96
CA THR A 63 -31.94 4.89 -11.41
C THR A 63 -33.06 5.28 -12.37
N LYS A 64 -34.08 4.44 -12.43
CA LYS A 64 -35.35 4.73 -13.09
C LYS A 64 -36.41 5.18 -12.07
N SER A 65 -36.00 5.47 -10.83
CA SER A 65 -36.91 5.89 -9.77
C SER A 65 -37.67 7.16 -10.16
N ARG A 66 -38.96 7.20 -9.85
CA ARG A 66 -39.79 8.37 -9.99
C ARG A 66 -39.62 9.38 -8.86
N LEU A 67 -39.00 8.94 -7.74
CA LEU A 67 -38.70 9.79 -6.60
C LEU A 67 -37.56 10.77 -6.96
N LYS A 68 -37.85 12.07 -6.82
CA LYS A 68 -36.90 13.14 -7.10
C LYS A 68 -35.67 13.04 -6.20
N GLU A 69 -35.89 12.74 -4.92
CA GLU A 69 -34.87 12.63 -3.88
C GLU A 69 -33.83 11.55 -4.19
N ILE A 70 -34.28 10.37 -4.65
CA ILE A 70 -33.36 9.30 -5.05
C ILE A 70 -32.49 9.69 -6.25
N ARG A 71 -33.12 10.38 -7.23
CA ARG A 71 -32.35 10.86 -8.40
C ARG A 71 -31.31 11.91 -8.03
N GLU A 72 -31.66 12.83 -7.13
CA GLU A 72 -30.74 13.87 -6.65
C GLU A 72 -29.57 13.27 -5.86
N VAL A 73 -29.83 12.31 -4.98
CA VAL A 73 -28.78 11.58 -4.23
C VAL A 73 -27.84 10.82 -5.18
N TYR A 74 -28.39 10.11 -6.17
CA TYR A 74 -27.56 9.39 -7.15
C TYR A 74 -26.74 10.34 -8.03
N SER A 75 -27.34 11.46 -8.44
CA SER A 75 -26.64 12.51 -9.21
C SER A 75 -25.49 13.12 -8.39
N GLY A 76 -25.74 13.44 -7.12
CA GLY A 76 -24.72 13.94 -6.21
C GLY A 76 -23.59 12.93 -5.98
N PHE A 77 -23.94 11.66 -5.76
CA PHE A 77 -22.97 10.59 -5.65
C PHE A 77 -22.11 10.45 -6.92
N ASN A 78 -22.73 10.42 -8.09
CA ASN A 78 -22.01 10.30 -9.36
C ASN A 78 -21.12 11.52 -9.66
N MET A 79 -21.54 12.72 -9.27
CA MET A 79 -20.72 13.92 -9.37
C MET A 79 -19.49 13.81 -8.46
N MET A 80 -19.71 13.44 -7.19
CA MET A 80 -18.61 13.25 -6.23
C MET A 80 -17.60 12.20 -6.71
N THR A 81 -18.08 11.04 -7.20
CA THR A 81 -17.18 9.98 -7.71
C THR A 81 -16.46 10.41 -9.00
N HIS A 82 -17.07 11.27 -9.80
CA HIS A 82 -16.39 11.84 -10.98
C HIS A 82 -15.25 12.78 -10.57
N GLU A 83 -15.52 13.69 -9.65
CA GLU A 83 -14.50 14.63 -9.15
C GLU A 83 -13.35 13.91 -8.46
N LEU A 84 -13.65 12.90 -7.60
CA LEU A 84 -12.62 12.09 -6.95
C LEU A 84 -11.75 11.33 -7.98
N GLY A 85 -12.35 10.71 -8.98
CA GLY A 85 -11.63 10.04 -10.06
C GLY A 85 -10.78 11.00 -10.90
N SER A 86 -11.25 12.21 -11.14
CA SER A 86 -10.50 13.24 -11.86
C SER A 86 -9.27 13.71 -11.04
N ILE A 87 -9.42 13.87 -9.74
CA ILE A 87 -8.31 14.21 -8.82
C ILE A 87 -7.27 13.10 -8.82
N GLU A 88 -7.69 11.83 -8.76
CA GLU A 88 -6.80 10.67 -8.79
C GLU A 88 -5.95 10.64 -10.08
N ILE A 89 -6.59 10.84 -11.25
CA ILE A 89 -5.90 10.88 -12.55
C ILE A 89 -4.89 12.04 -12.59
N ILE A 90 -5.32 13.26 -12.21
CA ILE A 90 -4.45 14.45 -12.19
C ILE A 90 -3.26 14.22 -11.25
N GLN A 91 -3.49 13.62 -10.09
CA GLN A 91 -2.43 13.32 -9.12
C GLN A 91 -1.46 12.26 -9.64
N GLY A 92 -1.94 11.22 -10.33
CA GLY A 92 -1.12 10.19 -10.97
C GLY A 92 -0.24 10.77 -12.09
N ASP A 93 -0.83 11.55 -12.99
CA ASP A 93 -0.13 12.22 -14.09
C ASP A 93 0.87 13.26 -13.57
N PHE A 94 0.49 14.05 -12.56
CA PHE A 94 1.38 15.00 -11.91
C PHE A 94 2.61 14.30 -11.33
N VAL A 95 2.41 13.23 -10.56
CA VAL A 95 3.51 12.45 -9.97
C VAL A 95 4.41 11.86 -11.05
N SER A 96 3.86 11.35 -12.15
CA SER A 96 4.64 10.80 -13.26
C SER A 96 5.45 11.88 -13.98
N ASN A 97 4.83 13.01 -14.31
CA ASN A 97 5.48 14.12 -15.01
C ASN A 97 6.57 14.77 -14.14
N VAL A 98 6.26 15.01 -12.86
CA VAL A 98 7.23 15.54 -11.89
C VAL A 98 8.43 14.59 -11.74
N SER A 99 8.22 13.26 -11.81
CA SER A 99 9.31 12.27 -11.82
C SER A 99 10.31 12.53 -12.93
N HIS A 100 9.82 12.70 -14.15
CA HIS A 100 10.66 12.94 -15.33
C HIS A 100 11.33 14.30 -15.30
N GLU A 101 10.60 15.34 -14.86
CA GLU A 101 11.09 16.71 -14.75
C GLU A 101 12.23 16.88 -13.74
N PHE A 102 12.21 16.11 -12.64
CA PHE A 102 13.30 16.10 -11.65
C PHE A 102 14.48 15.20 -12.05
N LYS A 103 14.22 14.05 -12.65
CA LYS A 103 15.27 13.09 -12.99
C LYS A 103 16.24 13.65 -14.02
N THR A 104 15.75 14.43 -14.98
CA THR A 104 16.56 15.00 -16.07
C THR A 104 17.65 15.95 -15.56
N PRO A 105 17.35 17.03 -14.78
CA PRO A 105 18.38 17.94 -14.28
C PRO A 105 19.31 17.25 -13.26
N ILE A 106 18.81 16.32 -12.45
CA ILE A 106 19.63 15.57 -11.51
C ILE A 106 20.66 14.72 -12.25
N ASN A 107 20.25 13.94 -13.26
CA ASN A 107 21.16 13.14 -14.06
C ASN A 107 22.17 14.01 -14.82
N ALA A 108 21.79 15.22 -15.24
CA ALA A 108 22.71 16.15 -15.88
C ALA A 108 23.80 16.64 -14.90
N VAL A 109 23.44 17.04 -13.67
CA VAL A 109 24.38 17.43 -12.62
C VAL A 109 25.31 16.27 -12.27
N GLU A 110 24.79 15.06 -12.08
CA GLU A 110 25.58 13.87 -11.82
C GLU A 110 26.55 13.57 -12.97
N GLY A 111 26.08 13.63 -14.22
CA GLY A 111 26.93 13.44 -15.40
C GLY A 111 28.04 14.46 -15.53
N TYR A 112 27.77 15.74 -15.28
CA TYR A 112 28.82 16.78 -15.27
C TYR A 112 29.82 16.57 -14.13
N ALA A 113 29.37 16.16 -12.95
CA ALA A 113 30.26 15.88 -11.83
C ALA A 113 31.16 14.66 -12.13
N MET A 114 30.64 13.60 -12.75
CA MET A 114 31.43 12.45 -13.19
C MET A 114 32.49 12.83 -14.23
N LEU A 115 32.12 13.68 -15.21
CA LEU A 115 33.08 14.19 -16.19
C LEU A 115 34.19 15.02 -15.53
N LEU A 116 33.88 15.81 -14.50
CA LEU A 116 34.87 16.53 -13.72
C LEU A 116 35.76 15.59 -12.91
N GLN A 117 35.22 14.53 -12.35
CA GLN A 117 35.97 13.53 -11.57
C GLN A 117 37.05 12.83 -12.41
N ASP A 118 36.77 12.61 -13.70
CA ASP A 118 37.71 12.02 -14.66
C ASP A 118 38.83 13.02 -15.15
N CYS A 119 38.80 14.28 -14.72
CA CYS A 119 39.81 15.23 -15.09
C CYS A 119 41.08 15.07 -14.24
N ASP A 120 42.23 14.82 -14.89
CA ASP A 120 43.53 14.65 -14.23
C ASP A 120 44.09 15.91 -13.52
N ASN A 121 43.48 17.08 -13.76
CA ASN A 121 43.97 18.37 -13.30
C ASN A 121 43.31 18.88 -12.00
N LEU A 122 42.43 18.07 -11.36
CA LEU A 122 41.80 18.44 -10.09
C LEU A 122 42.75 18.21 -8.92
N ASP A 123 42.81 19.18 -8.01
CA ASP A 123 43.48 19.00 -6.73
C ASP A 123 42.61 18.14 -5.77
N ASP A 124 43.21 17.77 -4.63
CA ASP A 124 42.53 16.90 -3.65
C ASP A 124 41.29 17.56 -3.00
N GLU A 125 41.23 18.87 -2.98
CA GLU A 125 40.09 19.62 -2.45
C GLU A 125 38.95 19.68 -3.48
N GLU A 126 39.30 19.94 -4.74
CA GLU A 126 38.36 19.94 -5.87
C GLU A 126 37.72 18.53 -6.06
N LYS A 127 38.52 17.47 -5.95
CA LYS A 127 38.01 16.08 -5.98
C LYS A 127 36.98 15.83 -4.88
N LYS A 128 37.22 16.29 -3.65
CA LYS A 128 36.24 16.17 -2.55
C LYS A 128 34.95 16.93 -2.86
N TYR A 129 35.02 18.09 -3.49
CA TYR A 129 33.81 18.81 -3.90
C TYR A 129 33.03 18.05 -4.98
N VAL A 130 33.70 17.50 -5.96
CA VAL A 130 33.07 16.68 -7.01
C VAL A 130 32.42 15.43 -6.41
N ASP A 131 33.12 14.69 -5.56
CA ASP A 131 32.57 13.56 -4.84
C ASP A 131 31.32 13.95 -4.01
N GLY A 132 31.38 15.08 -3.33
CA GLY A 132 30.26 15.64 -2.58
C GLY A 132 29.03 15.95 -3.45
N ILE A 133 29.25 16.48 -4.65
CA ILE A 133 28.19 16.74 -5.64
C ILE A 133 27.56 15.43 -6.09
N ILE A 134 28.38 14.43 -6.46
CA ILE A 134 27.88 13.09 -6.90
C ILE A 134 27.02 12.45 -5.80
N VAL A 135 27.54 12.37 -4.57
CA VAL A 135 26.81 11.79 -3.43
C VAL A 135 25.50 12.53 -3.15
N SER A 136 25.52 13.88 -3.20
CA SER A 136 24.32 14.70 -2.97
C SER A 136 23.26 14.50 -4.06
N THR A 137 23.70 14.38 -5.31
CA THR A 137 22.83 14.18 -6.46
C THR A 137 22.18 12.78 -6.44
N GLN A 138 22.96 11.75 -6.11
CA GLN A 138 22.45 10.38 -5.94
C GLN A 138 21.44 10.29 -4.77
N ARG A 139 21.73 10.96 -3.66
CA ARG A 139 20.81 11.05 -2.53
C ARG A 139 19.48 11.73 -2.93
N LEU A 140 19.53 12.82 -3.68
CA LEU A 140 18.35 13.53 -4.17
C LEU A 140 17.55 12.66 -5.15
N SER A 141 18.20 11.95 -6.06
CA SER A 141 17.57 11.01 -6.98
C SER A 141 16.82 9.91 -6.23
N THR A 142 17.44 9.30 -5.23
CA THR A 142 16.83 8.25 -4.38
C THR A 142 15.65 8.78 -3.58
N LEU A 143 15.76 9.99 -3.01
CA LEU A 143 14.68 10.63 -2.27
C LEU A 143 13.45 10.84 -3.17
N ILE A 144 13.66 11.45 -4.33
CA ILE A 144 12.59 11.72 -5.29
C ILE A 144 11.97 10.40 -5.76
N GLY A 145 12.79 9.40 -6.12
CA GLY A 145 12.30 8.06 -6.48
C GLY A 145 11.41 7.44 -5.43
N SER A 146 11.79 7.54 -4.15
CA SER A 146 11.02 7.02 -3.02
C SER A 146 9.70 7.76 -2.82
N ILE A 147 9.69 9.10 -2.91
CA ILE A 147 8.48 9.92 -2.82
C ILE A 147 7.49 9.55 -3.93
N LEU A 148 7.99 9.44 -5.15
CA LEU A 148 7.17 9.15 -6.32
C LEU A 148 6.60 7.73 -6.29
N LEU A 149 7.40 6.74 -5.87
CA LEU A 149 6.94 5.37 -5.70
C LEU A 149 5.87 5.30 -4.62
N LEU A 150 6.13 5.94 -3.47
CA LEU A 150 5.16 5.99 -2.36
C LEU A 150 3.84 6.65 -2.79
N SER A 151 3.91 7.77 -3.53
CA SER A 151 2.73 8.44 -4.08
C SER A 151 1.96 7.56 -5.06
N LYS A 152 2.65 6.83 -5.97
CA LYS A 152 2.00 5.88 -6.89
C LYS A 152 1.30 4.74 -6.15
N ILE A 153 1.94 4.22 -5.09
CA ILE A 153 1.37 3.17 -4.25
C ILE A 153 0.10 3.68 -3.54
N GLU A 154 0.15 4.88 -2.95
CA GLU A 154 -0.97 5.46 -2.22
C GLU A 154 -2.17 5.76 -3.12
N ASN A 155 -1.91 6.20 -4.34
CA ASN A 155 -2.93 6.50 -5.33
C ASN A 155 -3.39 5.27 -6.13
N ARG A 156 -2.98 4.05 -5.74
CA ARG A 156 -3.29 2.80 -6.44
C ARG A 156 -2.99 2.84 -7.96
N SER A 157 -2.08 3.72 -8.38
CA SER A 157 -1.70 3.91 -9.77
C SER A 157 -0.65 2.91 -10.26
N ILE A 158 -0.28 1.94 -9.44
CA ILE A 158 0.64 0.87 -9.82
C ILE A 158 -0.16 -0.28 -10.42
N PRO A 159 0.17 -0.74 -11.64
CA PRO A 159 -0.40 -1.96 -12.18
C PRO A 159 -0.16 -3.11 -11.20
N THR A 160 -1.19 -3.87 -10.89
CA THR A 160 -1.11 -5.07 -10.04
C THR A 160 -0.55 -6.24 -10.85
N ASP A 161 0.62 -6.08 -11.45
CA ASP A 161 1.31 -7.16 -12.15
C ASP A 161 1.82 -8.17 -11.11
N GLN A 162 0.95 -9.09 -10.72
CA GLN A 162 1.32 -10.17 -9.82
C GLN A 162 1.88 -11.34 -10.65
N THR A 163 3.09 -11.77 -10.31
CA THR A 163 3.79 -12.88 -10.96
C THR A 163 4.29 -13.86 -9.90
N GLU A 164 4.56 -15.09 -10.32
CA GLU A 164 5.24 -16.06 -9.46
C GLU A 164 6.76 -15.93 -9.66
N PHE A 165 7.48 -15.68 -8.56
CA PHE A 165 8.94 -15.53 -8.56
C PHE A 165 9.59 -16.22 -7.37
N SER A 166 10.92 -16.40 -7.42
CA SER A 166 11.71 -16.99 -6.34
C SER A 166 12.10 -15.91 -5.34
N LEU A 167 11.56 -15.99 -4.14
CA LEU A 167 11.76 -14.98 -3.10
C LEU A 167 13.19 -15.02 -2.53
N ASP A 168 13.73 -16.22 -2.34
CA ASP A 168 15.10 -16.44 -1.90
C ASP A 168 16.12 -15.90 -2.90
N GLU A 169 15.93 -16.10 -4.21
CA GLU A 169 16.82 -15.56 -5.23
C GLU A 169 16.75 -14.03 -5.28
N GLN A 170 15.57 -13.44 -5.12
CA GLN A 170 15.41 -12.00 -5.09
C GLN A 170 16.18 -11.39 -3.89
N ILE A 171 16.08 -12.01 -2.70
CA ILE A 171 16.82 -11.59 -1.51
C ILE A 171 18.34 -11.77 -1.72
N ARG A 172 18.79 -12.88 -2.31
CA ARG A 172 20.23 -13.09 -2.64
C ARG A 172 20.75 -12.00 -3.58
N CYS A 173 19.98 -11.66 -4.62
CA CYS A 173 20.36 -10.58 -5.52
C CYS A 173 20.50 -9.24 -4.80
N SER A 174 19.59 -8.92 -3.86
CA SER A 174 19.68 -7.71 -3.05
C SER A 174 20.93 -7.70 -2.15
N ILE A 175 21.28 -8.85 -1.52
CA ILE A 175 22.49 -8.98 -0.70
C ILE A 175 23.75 -8.74 -1.56
N VAL A 176 23.86 -9.43 -2.70
CA VAL A 176 25.01 -9.29 -3.61
C VAL A 176 25.09 -7.88 -4.19
N GLY A 177 23.94 -7.27 -4.54
CA GLY A 177 23.88 -5.89 -5.02
C GLY A 177 24.42 -4.84 -4.05
N MET A 178 24.56 -5.19 -2.76
CA MET A 178 25.11 -4.32 -1.70
C MET A 178 26.52 -4.73 -1.23
N GLU A 179 27.19 -5.62 -1.96
CA GLU A 179 28.52 -6.15 -1.57
C GLU A 179 29.52 -5.05 -1.22
N ASN A 180 29.66 -4.03 -2.06
CA ASN A 180 30.55 -2.89 -1.81
C ASN A 180 30.24 -2.15 -0.49
N LEU A 181 28.99 -2.19 0.00
CA LEU A 181 28.60 -1.48 1.23
C LEU A 181 28.95 -2.26 2.47
N TRP A 182 28.67 -3.56 2.48
CA TRP A 182 28.94 -4.39 3.65
C TRP A 182 30.42 -4.82 3.73
N GLU A 183 31.12 -5.05 2.59
CA GLU A 183 32.58 -5.28 2.58
C GLU A 183 33.36 -4.05 3.09
N LYS A 184 32.98 -2.83 2.65
CA LYS A 184 33.64 -1.59 3.12
C LYS A 184 33.57 -1.42 4.65
N LYS A 185 32.58 -2.03 5.31
CA LYS A 185 32.39 -2.03 6.75
C LYS A 185 32.94 -3.30 7.43
N ASP A 186 33.53 -4.23 6.68
CA ASP A 186 33.97 -5.54 7.20
C ASP A 186 32.82 -6.30 7.90
N ILE A 187 31.60 -6.21 7.33
CA ILE A 187 30.41 -6.86 7.86
C ILE A 187 30.31 -8.26 7.25
N GLU A 188 30.09 -9.27 8.09
CA GLU A 188 29.80 -10.63 7.66
C GLU A 188 28.29 -10.82 7.43
N ILE A 189 27.91 -11.51 6.36
CA ILE A 189 26.50 -11.82 6.06
C ILE A 189 26.25 -13.32 6.34
N ASP A 190 25.46 -13.64 7.37
CA ASP A 190 24.99 -14.98 7.66
C ASP A 190 23.55 -15.15 7.13
N ALA A 191 23.40 -15.75 5.94
CA ALA A 191 22.12 -15.90 5.26
C ALA A 191 21.70 -17.39 5.17
N ASP A 192 20.54 -17.71 5.78
CA ASP A 192 19.87 -19.03 5.64
C ASP A 192 18.49 -18.81 5.02
N LEU A 193 18.38 -19.05 3.70
CA LEU A 193 17.24 -18.74 2.87
C LEU A 193 16.65 -20.03 2.29
N GLU A 194 15.47 -20.42 2.77
CA GLU A 194 14.70 -21.51 2.18
C GLU A 194 14.23 -21.13 0.77
N SER A 195 14.26 -22.09 -0.16
CA SER A 195 13.74 -21.86 -1.51
C SER A 195 12.22 -21.76 -1.49
N ILE A 196 11.70 -20.56 -1.77
CA ILE A 196 10.29 -20.24 -1.66
C ILE A 196 9.80 -19.51 -2.91
N ARG A 197 8.78 -20.08 -3.54
CA ARG A 197 8.01 -19.40 -4.60
C ARG A 197 6.94 -18.53 -3.96
N TYR A 198 6.85 -17.28 -4.40
CA TYR A 198 5.87 -16.31 -3.94
C TYR A 198 5.12 -15.72 -5.12
N TYR A 199 3.80 -15.54 -4.96
CA TYR A 199 2.95 -14.88 -5.93
C TYR A 199 2.63 -13.46 -5.45
N GLY A 200 3.16 -12.46 -6.14
CA GLY A 200 3.04 -11.06 -5.76
C GLY A 200 3.69 -10.11 -6.77
N ASN A 201 3.83 -8.86 -6.40
CA ASN A 201 4.50 -7.87 -7.26
C ASN A 201 6.02 -7.93 -7.04
N GLU A 202 6.71 -8.66 -7.94
CA GLU A 202 8.16 -8.87 -7.90
C GLU A 202 8.94 -7.55 -7.82
N ARG A 203 8.54 -6.53 -8.58
CA ARG A 203 9.23 -5.22 -8.63
C ARG A 203 9.10 -4.43 -7.34
N LEU A 204 7.96 -4.50 -6.69
CA LEU A 204 7.76 -3.83 -5.41
C LEU A 204 8.50 -4.54 -4.27
N MET A 205 8.52 -5.87 -4.28
CA MET A 205 9.17 -6.66 -3.22
C MET A 205 10.68 -6.44 -3.16
N ILE A 206 11.36 -6.16 -4.28
CA ILE A 206 12.79 -5.78 -4.28
C ILE A 206 13.03 -4.58 -3.36
N HIS A 207 12.17 -3.57 -3.40
CA HIS A 207 12.31 -2.38 -2.54
C HIS A 207 12.16 -2.70 -1.05
N VAL A 208 11.44 -3.76 -0.70
CA VAL A 208 11.35 -4.21 0.70
C VAL A 208 12.71 -4.71 1.18
N TRP A 209 13.33 -5.62 0.41
CA TRP A 209 14.61 -6.21 0.79
C TRP A 209 15.72 -5.17 0.78
N ASP A 210 15.80 -4.35 -0.25
CA ASP A 210 16.81 -3.31 -0.38
C ASP A 210 16.77 -2.32 0.78
N ASN A 211 15.58 -1.87 1.20
CA ASN A 211 15.46 -0.95 2.33
C ASN A 211 15.82 -1.62 3.67
N LEU A 212 15.41 -2.86 3.91
CA LEU A 212 15.70 -3.54 5.16
C LEU A 212 17.20 -3.91 5.26
N LEU A 213 17.79 -4.43 4.19
CA LEU A 213 19.21 -4.78 4.13
C LEU A 213 20.10 -3.54 4.23
N SER A 214 19.78 -2.47 3.49
CA SER A 214 20.54 -1.23 3.57
C SER A 214 20.49 -0.61 4.97
N ASN A 215 19.35 -0.69 5.66
CA ASN A 215 19.23 -0.26 7.04
C ASN A 215 20.11 -1.12 7.97
N ALA A 216 20.07 -2.44 7.84
CA ALA A 216 20.90 -3.33 8.65
C ALA A 216 22.40 -3.04 8.45
N ILE A 217 22.87 -2.88 7.20
CA ILE A 217 24.26 -2.51 6.90
C ILE A 217 24.61 -1.13 7.47
N LYS A 218 23.69 -0.16 7.35
CA LYS A 218 23.89 1.20 7.82
C LYS A 218 24.10 1.28 9.32
N PHE A 219 23.24 0.59 10.09
CA PHE A 219 23.20 0.68 11.55
C PHE A 219 24.13 -0.31 12.24
N SER A 220 24.56 -1.38 11.58
CA SER A 220 25.58 -2.29 12.12
C SER A 220 26.93 -1.57 12.26
N PRO A 221 27.61 -1.72 13.41
CA PRO A 221 29.02 -1.34 13.56
C PRO A 221 29.91 -2.16 12.62
N PRO A 222 31.09 -1.63 12.22
CA PRO A 222 32.08 -2.38 11.44
C PRO A 222 32.52 -3.67 12.14
N GLY A 223 32.80 -4.73 11.37
CA GLY A 223 33.28 -6.00 11.87
C GLY A 223 32.21 -6.89 12.53
N ASN A 224 30.93 -6.52 12.43
CA ASN A 224 29.82 -7.31 12.96
C ASN A 224 29.17 -8.21 11.90
N THR A 225 28.26 -9.07 12.33
CA THR A 225 27.53 -9.99 11.46
C THR A 225 26.07 -9.52 11.31
N ILE A 226 25.53 -9.54 10.09
CA ILE A 226 24.10 -9.39 9.84
C ILE A 226 23.51 -10.77 9.56
N ILE A 227 22.47 -11.14 10.32
CA ILE A 227 21.82 -12.43 10.22
C ILE A 227 20.54 -12.29 9.41
N ILE A 228 20.41 -13.06 8.33
CA ILE A 228 19.26 -13.02 7.42
C ILE A 228 18.64 -14.41 7.36
N ARG A 229 17.35 -14.53 7.62
CA ARG A 229 16.61 -15.79 7.56
C ARG A 229 15.36 -15.66 6.73
N LEU A 230 15.07 -16.65 5.90
CA LEU A 230 13.82 -16.82 5.18
C LEU A 230 13.29 -18.22 5.45
N LYS A 231 12.11 -18.30 6.07
CA LYS A 231 11.48 -19.57 6.47
C LYS A 231 10.05 -19.66 6.00
N ASN A 232 9.63 -20.89 5.69
CA ASN A 232 8.25 -21.20 5.35
C ASN A 232 7.56 -21.79 6.58
N GLU A 233 6.74 -21.00 7.28
CA GLU A 233 6.05 -21.40 8.50
C GLU A 233 4.57 -21.64 8.22
N MET A 234 4.14 -22.92 8.13
CA MET A 234 2.75 -23.36 7.91
C MET A 234 2.02 -22.57 6.80
N GLU A 235 1.37 -21.45 7.16
CA GLU A 235 0.58 -20.60 6.25
C GLU A 235 1.25 -19.27 5.92
N LYS A 236 2.41 -18.98 6.53
CA LYS A 236 3.12 -17.70 6.38
C LYS A 236 4.57 -17.93 5.94
N ILE A 237 5.06 -17.00 5.16
CA ILE A 237 6.47 -16.88 4.85
C ILE A 237 7.02 -15.80 5.79
N VAL A 238 8.09 -16.13 6.50
CA VAL A 238 8.72 -15.25 7.47
C VAL A 238 10.13 -14.93 7.01
N PHE A 239 10.40 -13.65 6.83
CA PHE A 239 11.74 -13.11 6.59
C PHE A 239 12.18 -12.33 7.81
N THR A 240 13.41 -12.53 8.26
CA THR A 240 14.03 -11.75 9.33
C THR A 240 15.39 -11.23 8.91
N VAL A 241 15.69 -10.01 9.31
CA VAL A 241 17.04 -9.43 9.26
C VAL A 241 17.38 -8.87 10.62
N GLU A 242 18.53 -9.26 11.14
CA GLU A 242 19.06 -8.87 12.45
C GLU A 242 20.36 -8.10 12.26
N ASP A 243 20.43 -6.93 12.86
CA ASP A 243 21.62 -6.10 12.95
C ASP A 243 22.12 -6.02 14.40
N HIS A 244 23.37 -5.62 14.58
CA HIS A 244 24.00 -5.45 15.89
C HIS A 244 24.28 -3.97 16.18
N GLY A 245 23.32 -3.11 15.84
CA GLY A 245 23.36 -1.67 16.11
C GLY A 245 22.90 -1.30 17.52
N ASP A 246 22.71 0.01 17.74
CA ASP A 246 22.27 0.56 19.03
C ASP A 246 20.80 0.22 19.38
N GLY A 247 20.09 -0.48 18.49
CA GLY A 247 18.67 -0.78 18.65
C GLY A 247 17.76 0.43 18.38
N ILE A 248 16.48 0.29 18.72
CA ILE A 248 15.44 1.30 18.48
C ILE A 248 14.79 1.65 19.82
N SER A 249 14.70 2.95 20.16
CA SER A 249 14.01 3.37 21.38
C SER A 249 12.52 3.02 21.34
N GLU A 250 11.88 2.80 22.47
CA GLU A 250 10.45 2.46 22.56
C GLU A 250 9.54 3.55 21.96
N GLU A 251 9.99 4.80 22.02
CA GLU A 251 9.30 5.92 21.38
C GLU A 251 9.47 5.87 19.85
N ALA A 252 10.69 5.64 19.38
CA ALA A 252 10.97 5.54 17.94
C ALA A 252 10.24 4.38 17.28
N LYS A 253 10.10 3.22 17.96
CA LYS A 253 9.35 2.06 17.42
C LYS A 253 7.93 2.39 16.97
N LYS A 254 7.28 3.37 17.61
CA LYS A 254 5.92 3.79 17.26
C LYS A 254 5.85 4.56 15.94
N HIS A 255 6.95 5.19 15.55
CA HIS A 255 6.99 6.15 14.45
C HIS A 255 7.92 5.74 13.30
N ILE A 256 8.75 4.70 13.44
CA ILE A 256 9.76 4.31 12.43
C ILE A 256 9.17 4.00 11.05
N PHE A 257 7.89 3.67 10.97
CA PHE A 257 7.16 3.42 9.73
C PHE A 257 6.43 4.66 9.19
N GLU A 258 6.51 5.80 9.89
CA GLU A 258 5.95 7.06 9.43
C GLU A 258 6.89 7.73 8.42
N LYS A 259 6.31 8.50 7.51
CA LYS A 259 7.07 9.22 6.48
C LYS A 259 7.96 10.29 7.11
N PHE A 260 9.19 10.39 6.62
CA PHE A 260 10.19 11.39 7.07
C PHE A 260 10.61 11.27 8.53
N TYR A 261 10.19 10.22 9.24
CA TYR A 261 10.61 10.02 10.61
C TYR A 261 12.06 9.53 10.69
N GLN A 262 12.83 10.13 11.57
CA GLN A 262 14.21 9.76 11.91
C GLN A 262 14.36 9.84 13.43
N ALA A 263 14.89 8.78 14.04
CA ALA A 263 15.04 8.70 15.49
C ALA A 263 16.09 9.69 16.05
N ASP A 264 17.08 10.06 15.22
CA ASP A 264 18.11 11.03 15.57
C ASP A 264 18.00 12.27 14.68
N SER A 265 17.61 13.41 15.27
CA SER A 265 17.50 14.71 14.61
C SER A 265 18.84 15.42 14.40
N SER A 266 19.97 14.81 14.81
CA SER A 266 21.31 15.44 14.74
C SER A 266 21.90 15.49 13.33
N HIS A 267 21.19 15.04 12.29
CA HIS A 267 21.63 14.98 10.87
C HIS A 267 22.94 14.21 10.62
N LYS A 268 23.47 13.50 11.62
CA LYS A 268 24.72 12.75 11.50
C LYS A 268 24.54 11.39 10.83
N GLN A 269 23.32 10.86 10.80
CA GLN A 269 23.02 9.58 10.15
C GLN A 269 22.39 9.79 8.78
N GLU A 270 22.94 9.15 7.76
CA GLU A 270 22.43 9.20 6.39
C GLU A 270 21.07 8.54 6.26
N GLY A 271 20.10 9.23 5.67
CA GLY A 271 18.77 8.67 5.37
C GLY A 271 17.75 9.78 5.17
N ASN A 272 16.63 9.45 4.55
CA ASN A 272 15.55 10.40 4.25
C ASN A 272 14.24 10.09 4.99
N GLY A 273 14.22 9.05 5.85
CA GLY A 273 13.04 8.66 6.63
C GLY A 273 11.87 8.10 5.79
N LEU A 274 12.12 7.68 4.54
CA LEU A 274 11.08 7.14 3.65
C LEU A 274 11.18 5.63 3.46
N GLY A 275 12.34 5.01 3.71
CA GLY A 275 12.57 3.60 3.40
C GLY A 275 11.63 2.67 4.13
N LEU A 276 11.50 2.79 5.46
CA LEU A 276 10.61 1.93 6.26
C LEU A 276 9.12 2.25 6.02
N ALA A 277 8.77 3.51 5.75
CA ALA A 277 7.42 3.89 5.34
C ALA A 277 7.03 3.22 4.01
N LEU A 278 7.97 3.18 3.05
CA LEU A 278 7.79 2.50 1.77
C LEU A 278 7.62 0.98 1.97
N VAL A 279 8.47 0.36 2.80
CA VAL A 279 8.36 -1.07 3.16
C VAL A 279 6.99 -1.38 3.72
N SER A 280 6.55 -0.63 4.73
CA SER A 280 5.23 -0.81 5.35
C SER A 280 4.11 -0.70 4.32
N ARG A 281 4.18 0.27 3.41
CA ARG A 281 3.13 0.48 2.40
C ARG A 281 3.11 -0.61 1.35
N ILE A 282 4.27 -1.10 0.89
CA ILE A 282 4.36 -2.23 -0.05
C ILE A 282 3.78 -3.49 0.60
N LEU A 283 4.16 -3.78 1.84
CA LEU A 283 3.67 -4.96 2.55
C LEU A 283 2.16 -4.92 2.78
N MET A 284 1.58 -3.75 3.08
CA MET A 284 0.12 -3.58 3.13
C MET A 284 -0.57 -3.95 1.81
N LEU A 285 0.01 -3.61 0.65
CA LEU A 285 -0.52 -4.01 -0.66
C LEU A 285 -0.41 -5.51 -0.92
N GLU A 286 0.62 -6.14 -0.36
CA GLU A 286 0.88 -7.58 -0.50
C GLU A 286 0.22 -8.42 0.60
N ASP A 287 -0.68 -7.84 1.43
CA ASP A 287 -1.32 -8.48 2.58
C ASP A 287 -0.30 -9.01 3.61
N GLY A 288 0.85 -8.36 3.68
CA GLY A 288 1.94 -8.66 4.60
C GLY A 288 1.99 -7.72 5.79
N GLU A 289 2.84 -8.07 6.75
CA GLU A 289 3.05 -7.32 8.00
C GLU A 289 4.55 -7.14 8.24
N ILE A 290 4.95 -6.04 8.89
CA ILE A 290 6.33 -5.81 9.35
C ILE A 290 6.34 -5.46 10.82
N PHE A 291 7.34 -5.98 11.53
CA PHE A 291 7.59 -5.73 12.95
C PHE A 291 9.05 -5.38 13.16
N ALA A 292 9.32 -4.56 14.17
CA ALA A 292 10.66 -4.23 14.62
C ALA A 292 10.75 -4.49 16.14
N GLU A 293 11.76 -5.24 16.55
CA GLU A 293 12.01 -5.55 17.95
C GLU A 293 13.50 -5.41 18.28
N ASN A 294 13.81 -5.00 19.51
CA ASN A 294 15.17 -5.05 19.99
C ASN A 294 15.49 -6.44 20.43
N ILE A 295 16.69 -6.90 20.07
CA ILE A 295 17.31 -8.14 20.50
C ILE A 295 18.54 -7.83 21.34
N GLU A 296 19.17 -8.83 21.95
CA GLU A 296 20.42 -8.63 22.68
C GLU A 296 21.52 -8.14 21.71
N GLY A 297 21.94 -6.90 21.90
CA GLY A 297 22.99 -6.28 21.09
C GLY A 297 22.55 -5.77 19.73
N GLY A 298 21.25 -5.49 19.49
CA GLY A 298 20.81 -4.95 18.19
C GLY A 298 19.32 -4.87 17.99
N CYS A 299 18.93 -4.93 16.73
CA CYS A 299 17.54 -4.87 16.27
C CYS A 299 17.23 -6.00 15.28
N ARG A 300 15.99 -6.49 15.31
CA ARG A 300 15.45 -7.44 14.34
C ARG A 300 14.23 -6.84 13.66
N PHE A 301 14.25 -6.84 12.33
CA PHE A 301 13.05 -6.61 11.53
C PHE A 301 12.49 -7.95 11.05
N THR A 302 11.17 -8.13 11.21
CA THR A 302 10.46 -9.34 10.82
C THR A 302 9.37 -8.98 9.82
N VAL A 303 9.41 -9.56 8.63
CA VAL A 303 8.36 -9.48 7.61
C VAL A 303 7.59 -10.79 7.58
N LYS A 304 6.27 -10.71 7.62
CA LYS A 304 5.36 -11.86 7.48
C LYS A 304 4.49 -11.69 6.27
N LEU A 305 4.58 -12.61 5.32
CA LEU A 305 3.77 -12.63 4.10
C LEU A 305 2.77 -13.79 4.17
N LYS A 306 1.55 -13.54 3.70
CA LYS A 306 0.57 -14.61 3.50
C LYS A 306 0.92 -15.40 2.23
N ARG A 307 0.79 -16.71 2.29
CA ARG A 307 0.97 -17.56 1.12
C ARG A 307 -0.21 -17.35 0.16
N LYS A 308 0.02 -16.59 -0.92
CA LYS A 308 -0.95 -16.45 -2.00
C LYS A 308 -0.82 -17.66 -2.93
N ARG A 309 -1.94 -18.21 -3.37
CA ARG A 309 -1.98 -19.21 -4.45
C ARG A 309 -2.30 -18.47 -5.74
N ALA A 310 -1.58 -18.83 -6.81
CA ALA A 310 -1.85 -18.33 -8.16
C ALA A 310 -3.25 -18.69 -8.64
#